data_434d0f75fc5b270ebe12f9711fb66f4c
#
_entry.id   434d0f75fc5b270ebe12f9711fb66f4c
#
_cell.length_a   1.000
_cell.length_b   1.000
_cell.length_c   1.000
_cell.angle_alpha   90.00
_cell.angle_beta   90.00
_cell.angle_gamma   90.00
#
_symmetry.space_group_name_H-M   'P 1'
#
loop_
_entity.id
_entity.type
_entity.pdbx_description
1 polymer ?
#
loop_
_entity_poly.entity_id
_entity_poly.type
_entity_poly.pdbx_seq_one_letter_code
_entity_poly.pdbx_strand_id
1 'polypeptide(L)'
;SHTFFMNNTEEFYKFYRDKLIVKGVKPNKAHIALAKLEEKGKLKAVITQNIDGLHQMAGSKNVLELHGSTLRNYCMDCGKSYDIDYIENSKGVPKCECGGIIKPDVVLYEEMLNDDTITKSVQYISNADVLIIGGTSLNVYPAAGFINYFKGSKLVIINKAATSADKNADLVISEPIGEVLGSLKTVSYTH
;
A
#
# COMPACT_ATOMS: atom_id res chain seq x y z
N SER A 1 -14.78 9.68 -2.95
CA SER A 1 -14.09 10.54 -3.91
C SER A 1 -13.72 11.89 -3.28
N HIS A 2 -12.86 12.64 -3.93
CA HIS A 2 -12.49 14.01 -3.52
C HIS A 2 -13.73 14.93 -3.46
N THR A 3 -14.55 14.88 -4.49
CA THR A 3 -15.80 15.68 -4.54
C THR A 3 -16.72 15.34 -3.35
N PHE A 4 -16.86 14.06 -3.00
CA PHE A 4 -17.66 13.68 -1.84
C PHE A 4 -17.04 14.20 -0.53
N PHE A 5 -15.71 14.08 -0.37
CA PHE A 5 -15.01 14.60 0.80
C PHE A 5 -15.24 16.10 0.98
N MET A 6 -15.16 16.90 -0.08
CA MET A 6 -15.32 18.35 -0.02
C MET A 6 -16.75 18.77 0.30
N ASN A 7 -17.75 18.08 -0.25
CA ASN A 7 -19.16 18.47 -0.12
C ASN A 7 -19.87 17.83 1.09
N ASN A 8 -19.38 16.70 1.59
CA ASN A 8 -19.99 15.90 2.65
C ASN A 8 -18.95 15.45 3.69
N THR A 9 -18.10 16.36 4.12
CA THR A 9 -16.91 16.05 4.97
C THR A 9 -17.29 15.34 6.28
N GLU A 10 -18.39 15.71 6.92
CA GLU A 10 -18.83 15.07 8.15
C GLU A 10 -19.22 13.59 7.90
N GLU A 11 -19.96 13.33 6.82
CA GLU A 11 -20.38 11.98 6.47
C GLU A 11 -19.18 11.12 6.01
N PHE A 12 -18.23 11.74 5.30
CA PHE A 12 -16.96 11.10 4.99
C PHE A 12 -16.26 10.63 6.27
N TYR A 13 -16.14 11.44 7.30
CA TYR A 13 -15.45 11.06 8.53
C TYR A 13 -16.20 10.03 9.38
N LYS A 14 -17.53 9.99 9.33
CA LYS A 14 -18.31 8.88 9.91
C LYS A 14 -17.93 7.56 9.27
N PHE A 15 -17.96 7.51 7.94
CA PHE A 15 -17.57 6.32 7.18
C PHE A 15 -16.09 5.98 7.36
N TYR A 16 -15.21 6.97 7.32
CA TYR A 16 -13.76 6.82 7.41
C TYR A 16 -13.35 6.14 8.74
N ARG A 17 -13.90 6.64 9.86
CA ARG A 17 -13.63 6.06 11.19
C ARG A 17 -14.22 4.66 11.37
N ASP A 18 -15.37 4.39 10.78
CA ASP A 18 -16.06 3.10 10.90
C ASP A 18 -15.45 2.01 9.99
N LYS A 19 -15.03 2.37 8.79
CA LYS A 19 -14.68 1.41 7.75
C LYS A 19 -13.22 1.43 7.30
N LEU A 20 -12.55 2.58 7.33
CA LEU A 20 -11.20 2.71 6.77
C LEU A 20 -10.10 2.71 7.83
N ILE A 21 -10.38 3.16 9.03
CA ILE A 21 -9.46 3.03 10.16
C ILE A 21 -9.58 1.62 10.73
N VAL A 22 -8.56 0.81 10.48
CA VAL A 22 -8.55 -0.59 10.93
C VAL A 22 -7.86 -0.69 12.29
N LYS A 23 -8.62 -1.04 13.34
CA LYS A 23 -8.11 -1.15 14.71
C LYS A 23 -7.67 -2.58 15.03
N GLY A 24 -6.56 -2.71 15.75
CA GLY A 24 -6.11 -3.99 16.31
C GLY A 24 -5.66 -5.03 15.29
N VAL A 25 -5.59 -4.69 14.01
CA VAL A 25 -5.07 -5.59 12.97
C VAL A 25 -3.55 -5.65 13.06
N LYS A 26 -3.04 -6.86 12.92
CA LYS A 26 -1.58 -7.14 12.94
C LYS A 26 -1.12 -7.62 11.57
N PRO A 27 0.18 -7.40 11.26
CA PRO A 27 0.78 -7.97 10.06
C PRO A 27 0.56 -9.48 10.00
N ASN A 28 0.25 -9.97 8.81
CA ASN A 28 0.13 -11.40 8.55
C ASN A 28 1.51 -12.00 8.16
N LYS A 29 1.52 -13.32 7.92
CA LYS A 29 2.73 -14.06 7.54
C LYS A 29 3.40 -13.50 6.28
N ALA A 30 2.64 -12.98 5.31
CA ALA A 30 3.22 -12.37 4.10
C ALA A 30 3.98 -11.08 4.43
N HIS A 31 3.41 -10.17 5.21
CA HIS A 31 4.08 -8.94 5.64
C HIS A 31 5.40 -9.25 6.35
N ILE A 32 5.39 -10.22 7.27
CA ILE A 32 6.57 -10.65 8.02
C ILE A 32 7.64 -11.27 7.10
N ALA A 33 7.21 -12.11 6.15
CA ALA A 33 8.13 -12.73 5.19
C ALA A 33 8.81 -11.70 4.29
N LEU A 34 8.06 -10.70 3.80
CA LEU A 34 8.61 -9.61 2.99
C LEU A 34 9.61 -8.76 3.76
N ALA A 35 9.33 -8.41 5.02
CA ALA A 35 10.27 -7.68 5.87
C ALA A 35 11.59 -8.46 6.07
N LYS A 36 11.51 -9.78 6.30
CA LYS A 36 12.69 -10.64 6.40
C LYS A 36 13.49 -10.75 5.09
N LEU A 37 12.82 -10.77 3.94
CA LEU A 37 13.48 -10.78 2.63
C LEU A 37 14.20 -9.45 2.38
N GLU A 38 13.61 -8.32 2.79
CA GLU A 38 14.25 -7.01 2.73
C GLU A 38 15.49 -6.95 3.62
N GLU A 39 15.39 -7.39 4.89
CA GLU A 39 16.51 -7.46 5.83
C GLU A 39 17.70 -8.27 5.27
N LYS A 40 17.42 -9.35 4.53
CA LYS A 40 18.43 -10.15 3.83
C LYS A 40 18.92 -9.56 2.52
N GLY A 41 18.49 -8.37 2.15
CA GLY A 41 18.86 -7.70 0.90
C GLY A 41 18.29 -8.33 -0.38
N LYS A 42 17.37 -9.30 -0.26
CA LYS A 42 16.73 -9.99 -1.40
C LYS A 42 15.56 -9.20 -1.98
N LEU A 43 14.77 -8.56 -1.13
CA LEU A 43 13.69 -7.67 -1.54
C LEU A 43 14.17 -6.22 -1.55
N LYS A 44 13.93 -5.51 -2.64
CA LYS A 44 14.39 -4.13 -2.81
C LYS A 44 13.36 -3.09 -2.39
N ALA A 45 12.09 -3.37 -2.65
CA ALA A 45 10.97 -2.51 -2.26
C ALA A 45 9.67 -3.31 -2.17
N VAL A 46 8.75 -2.81 -1.36
CA VAL A 46 7.34 -3.16 -1.40
C VAL A 46 6.59 -1.99 -2.02
N ILE A 47 5.83 -2.25 -3.07
CA ILE A 47 4.95 -1.28 -3.70
C ILE A 47 3.52 -1.70 -3.37
N THR A 48 2.81 -0.89 -2.58
CA THR A 48 1.50 -1.28 -2.07
C THR A 48 0.41 -0.28 -2.44
N GLN A 49 -0.77 -0.80 -2.70
CA GLN A 49 -2.00 -0.01 -2.83
C GLN A 49 -2.74 0.12 -1.49
N ASN A 50 -2.31 -0.64 -0.46
CA ASN A 50 -2.91 -0.59 0.87
C ASN A 50 -2.47 0.66 1.63
N ILE A 51 -3.38 1.15 2.48
CA ILE A 51 -3.22 2.38 3.27
C ILE A 51 -3.07 2.11 4.78
N ASP A 52 -2.94 0.86 5.17
CA ASP A 52 -3.04 0.36 6.56
C ASP A 52 -1.73 0.41 7.37
N GLY A 53 -0.58 0.63 6.72
CA GLY A 53 0.73 0.66 7.36
C GLY A 53 1.26 -0.70 7.86
N LEU A 54 0.63 -1.82 7.49
CA LEU A 54 1.00 -3.14 8.00
C LEU A 54 2.38 -3.62 7.54
N HIS A 55 2.85 -3.17 6.37
CA HIS A 55 4.21 -3.48 5.92
C HIS A 55 5.26 -2.86 6.84
N GLN A 56 5.10 -1.59 7.20
CA GLN A 56 5.99 -0.89 8.13
C GLN A 56 5.91 -1.50 9.53
N MET A 57 4.70 -1.85 9.98
CA MET A 57 4.51 -2.53 11.28
C MET A 57 5.20 -3.89 11.33
N ALA A 58 5.31 -4.60 10.20
CA ALA A 58 6.04 -5.87 10.07
C ALA A 58 7.56 -5.69 10.05
N GLY A 59 8.06 -4.46 9.89
CA GLY A 59 9.49 -4.13 9.84
C GLY A 59 10.04 -3.79 8.47
N SER A 60 9.22 -3.78 7.40
CA SER A 60 9.65 -3.29 6.08
C SER A 60 9.97 -1.80 6.14
N LYS A 61 11.10 -1.41 5.54
CA LYS A 61 11.61 -0.03 5.55
C LYS A 61 11.38 0.70 4.24
N ASN A 62 11.52 0.00 3.12
CA ASN A 62 11.33 0.58 1.79
C ASN A 62 9.96 0.20 1.23
N VAL A 63 8.96 0.94 1.68
CA VAL A 63 7.55 0.76 1.30
C VAL A 63 7.08 1.98 0.50
N LEU A 64 6.66 1.75 -0.73
CA LEU A 64 6.09 2.77 -1.61
C LEU A 64 4.56 2.66 -1.57
N GLU A 65 3.93 3.58 -0.87
CA GLU A 65 2.48 3.61 -0.64
C GLU A 65 1.79 4.42 -1.74
N LEU A 66 1.35 3.75 -2.81
CA LEU A 66 0.74 4.40 -3.98
C LEU A 66 -0.51 5.21 -3.64
N HIS A 67 -1.25 4.78 -2.64
CA HIS A 67 -2.49 5.44 -2.21
C HIS A 67 -2.37 6.15 -0.86
N GLY A 68 -1.13 6.40 -0.40
CA GLY A 68 -0.88 7.06 0.88
C GLY A 68 -1.12 6.16 2.09
N SER A 69 -1.47 6.77 3.24
CA SER A 69 -1.63 6.06 4.50
C SER A 69 -2.65 6.75 5.42
N THR A 70 -3.45 5.95 6.12
CA THR A 70 -4.34 6.44 7.18
C THR A 70 -3.58 6.97 8.40
N LEU A 71 -2.31 6.59 8.56
CA LEU A 71 -1.48 6.99 9.69
C LEU A 71 -1.01 8.44 9.62
N ARG A 72 -1.05 9.06 8.45
CA ARG A 72 -0.65 10.46 8.21
C ARG A 72 -1.86 11.29 7.84
N ASN A 73 -1.97 12.46 8.43
CA ASN A 73 -3.07 13.39 8.20
C ASN A 73 -2.54 14.81 8.20
N TYR A 74 -3.07 15.69 7.39
CA TYR A 74 -2.57 17.05 7.23
C TYR A 74 -3.70 18.08 7.21
N CYS A 75 -3.46 19.22 7.83
CA CYS A 75 -4.34 20.38 7.66
C CYS A 75 -4.29 20.88 6.22
N MET A 76 -5.44 21.03 5.60
CA MET A 76 -5.54 21.51 4.21
C MET A 76 -5.09 22.97 4.05
N ASP A 77 -5.14 23.78 5.11
CA ASP A 77 -4.82 25.20 5.04
C ASP A 77 -3.36 25.49 5.39
N CYS A 78 -2.84 24.92 6.50
CA CYS A 78 -1.50 25.24 6.99
C CYS A 78 -0.48 24.10 6.86
N GLY A 79 -0.90 22.90 6.42
CA GLY A 79 -0.02 21.74 6.25
C GLY A 79 0.44 21.07 7.55
N LYS A 80 -0.03 21.52 8.73
CA LYS A 80 0.33 20.88 10.00
C LYS A 80 -0.07 19.41 9.99
N SER A 81 0.87 18.54 10.38
CA SER A 81 0.65 17.09 10.43
C SER A 81 -0.04 16.65 11.71
N TYR A 82 -0.83 15.60 11.60
CA TYR A 82 -1.56 14.94 12.68
C TYR A 82 -1.46 13.42 12.52
N ASP A 83 -1.40 12.72 13.65
CA ASP A 83 -1.43 11.26 13.66
C ASP A 83 -2.88 10.71 13.55
N ILE A 84 -2.98 9.41 13.47
CA ILE A 84 -4.27 8.73 13.40
C ILE A 84 -5.06 8.87 14.70
N ASP A 85 -4.38 8.92 15.86
CA ASP A 85 -5.02 9.04 17.17
C ASP A 85 -5.80 10.35 17.28
N TYR A 86 -5.27 11.43 16.72
CA TYR A 86 -6.00 12.71 16.66
C TYR A 86 -7.31 12.57 15.88
N ILE A 87 -7.28 11.87 14.73
CA ILE A 87 -8.48 11.66 13.92
C ILE A 87 -9.50 10.79 14.64
N GLU A 88 -9.03 9.70 15.27
CA GLU A 88 -9.89 8.77 15.99
C GLU A 88 -10.60 9.43 17.19
N ASN A 89 -9.89 10.26 17.93
CA ASN A 89 -10.41 10.92 19.12
C ASN A 89 -11.21 12.19 18.82
N SER A 90 -11.14 12.71 17.59
CA SER A 90 -11.93 13.87 17.18
C SER A 90 -13.40 13.53 16.95
N LYS A 91 -14.30 14.49 17.20
CA LYS A 91 -15.73 14.37 16.91
C LYS A 91 -16.07 15.17 15.65
N GLY A 92 -16.97 14.61 14.81
CA GLY A 92 -17.37 15.28 13.57
C GLY A 92 -16.18 15.42 12.61
N VAL A 93 -16.03 16.59 12.01
CA VAL A 93 -14.92 16.92 11.10
C VAL A 93 -13.69 17.32 11.91
N PRO A 94 -12.55 16.62 11.78
CA PRO A 94 -11.31 16.99 12.45
C PRO A 94 -10.85 18.38 12.01
N LYS A 95 -10.54 19.25 12.97
CA LYS A 95 -10.10 20.63 12.74
C LYS A 95 -8.69 20.85 13.27
N CYS A 96 -7.90 21.58 12.51
CA CYS A 96 -6.62 22.10 12.93
C CYS A 96 -6.80 23.30 13.89
N GLU A 97 -5.79 23.61 14.67
CA GLU A 97 -5.74 24.83 15.51
C GLU A 97 -5.91 26.12 14.70
N CYS A 98 -5.51 26.12 13.41
CA CYS A 98 -5.74 27.26 12.51
C CYS A 98 -7.19 27.35 11.99
N GLY A 99 -8.07 26.41 12.36
CA GLY A 99 -9.45 26.30 11.89
C GLY A 99 -9.63 25.45 10.63
N GLY A 100 -8.56 25.13 9.92
CA GLY A 100 -8.61 24.33 8.70
C GLY A 100 -9.07 22.89 8.91
N ILE A 101 -9.62 22.28 7.86
CA ILE A 101 -10.00 20.87 7.86
C ILE A 101 -8.73 20.02 7.76
N ILE A 102 -8.67 18.96 8.57
CA ILE A 102 -7.60 17.97 8.46
C ILE A 102 -8.05 16.89 7.46
N LYS A 103 -7.22 16.59 6.47
CA LYS A 103 -7.47 15.54 5.47
C LYS A 103 -6.47 14.39 5.68
N PRO A 104 -6.92 13.12 5.62
CA PRO A 104 -5.99 11.99 5.63
C PRO A 104 -5.12 12.00 4.36
N ASP A 105 -3.85 11.58 4.51
CA ASP A 105 -2.93 11.37 3.40
C ASP A 105 -3.28 10.08 2.64
N VAL A 106 -4.51 10.01 2.19
CA VAL A 106 -5.06 8.92 1.39
C VAL A 106 -5.51 9.50 0.06
N VAL A 107 -5.07 8.87 -1.04
CA VAL A 107 -5.48 9.25 -2.38
C VAL A 107 -6.92 8.81 -2.60
N LEU A 108 -7.81 9.77 -2.70
CA LEU A 108 -9.22 9.53 -3.00
C LEU A 108 -9.42 9.40 -4.52
N TYR A 109 -10.51 8.80 -4.94
CA TYR A 109 -10.92 8.88 -6.35
C TYR A 109 -10.97 10.35 -6.78
N GLU A 110 -10.56 10.64 -8.02
CA GLU A 110 -10.42 12.00 -8.59
C GLU A 110 -9.11 12.70 -8.18
N GLU A 111 -8.33 12.16 -7.24
CA GLU A 111 -7.01 12.68 -6.89
C GLU A 111 -5.90 11.95 -7.65
N MET A 112 -4.81 12.66 -7.89
CA MET A 112 -3.62 12.08 -8.52
C MET A 112 -2.73 11.39 -7.47
N LEU A 113 -2.07 10.31 -7.88
CA LEU A 113 -1.01 9.69 -7.10
C LEU A 113 0.19 10.66 -7.01
N ASN A 114 1.01 10.47 -5.99
CA ASN A 114 2.25 11.23 -5.83
C ASN A 114 3.27 10.85 -6.92
N ASP A 115 3.75 11.83 -7.69
CA ASP A 115 4.65 11.63 -8.84
C ASP A 115 5.99 11.00 -8.43
N ASP A 116 6.54 11.36 -7.27
CA ASP A 116 7.79 10.79 -6.75
C ASP A 116 7.60 9.29 -6.42
N THR A 117 6.47 8.94 -5.80
CA THR A 117 6.12 7.54 -5.50
C THR A 117 5.94 6.73 -6.78
N ILE A 118 5.27 7.29 -7.80
CA ILE A 118 5.13 6.64 -9.13
C ILE A 118 6.50 6.41 -9.75
N THR A 119 7.33 7.45 -9.82
CA THR A 119 8.67 7.39 -10.44
C THR A 119 9.55 6.34 -9.77
N LYS A 120 9.61 6.33 -8.45
CA LYS A 120 10.36 5.32 -7.68
C LYS A 120 9.82 3.91 -7.91
N SER A 121 8.50 3.74 -7.92
CA SER A 121 7.86 2.45 -8.16
C SER A 121 8.24 1.89 -9.54
N VAL A 122 8.15 2.72 -10.58
CA VAL A 122 8.54 2.34 -11.95
C VAL A 122 10.03 1.99 -12.02
N GLN A 123 10.90 2.74 -11.33
CA GLN A 123 12.33 2.46 -11.28
C GLN A 123 12.62 1.09 -10.62
N TYR A 124 12.00 0.79 -9.47
CA TYR A 124 12.17 -0.51 -8.82
C TYR A 124 11.67 -1.66 -9.69
N ILE A 125 10.50 -1.51 -10.31
CA ILE A 125 9.93 -2.53 -11.20
C ILE A 125 10.83 -2.75 -12.43
N SER A 126 11.31 -1.67 -13.06
CA SER A 126 12.15 -1.77 -14.27
C SER A 126 13.51 -2.43 -14.01
N ASN A 127 14.04 -2.28 -12.79
CA ASN A 127 15.35 -2.81 -12.39
C ASN A 127 15.28 -4.14 -11.62
N ALA A 128 14.09 -4.68 -11.41
CA ALA A 128 13.91 -5.94 -10.70
C ALA A 128 14.24 -7.13 -11.61
N ASP A 129 14.95 -8.12 -11.10
CA ASP A 129 15.13 -9.43 -11.77
C ASP A 129 13.86 -10.26 -11.66
N VAL A 130 13.19 -10.17 -10.51
CA VAL A 130 11.95 -10.87 -10.18
C VAL A 130 10.91 -9.87 -9.71
N LEU A 131 9.72 -9.91 -10.30
CA LEU A 131 8.55 -9.17 -9.84
C LEU A 131 7.52 -10.16 -9.27
N ILE A 132 7.13 -9.94 -8.03
CA ILE A 132 6.04 -10.69 -7.38
C ILE A 132 4.84 -9.76 -7.25
N ILE A 133 3.72 -10.17 -7.81
CA ILE A 133 2.44 -9.47 -7.68
C ILE A 133 1.52 -10.32 -6.81
N GLY A 134 0.94 -9.73 -5.78
CA GLY A 134 0.08 -10.47 -4.87
C GLY A 134 -1.08 -9.68 -4.30
N GLY A 135 -2.19 -10.36 -4.04
CA GLY A 135 -3.34 -9.81 -3.36
C GLY A 135 -4.02 -8.64 -4.09
N THR A 136 -3.95 -8.60 -5.42
CA THR A 136 -4.55 -7.52 -6.22
C THR A 136 -5.28 -8.07 -7.45
N SER A 137 -6.39 -7.41 -7.82
CA SER A 137 -7.11 -7.73 -9.05
C SER A 137 -6.44 -7.18 -10.32
N LEU A 138 -5.44 -6.30 -10.18
CA LEU A 138 -4.81 -5.56 -11.29
C LEU A 138 -5.79 -4.75 -12.15
N ASN A 139 -6.88 -4.26 -11.54
CA ASN A 139 -7.92 -3.48 -12.24
C ASN A 139 -7.86 -1.98 -11.92
N VAL A 140 -7.10 -1.56 -10.90
CA VAL A 140 -7.02 -0.16 -10.46
C VAL A 140 -5.83 0.52 -11.12
N TYR A 141 -6.11 1.48 -11.99
CA TYR A 141 -5.09 2.30 -12.65
C TYR A 141 -4.76 3.55 -11.81
N PRO A 142 -3.52 4.09 -11.87
CA PRO A 142 -2.42 3.69 -12.77
C PRO A 142 -1.61 2.48 -12.30
N ALA A 143 -1.80 1.99 -11.06
CA ALA A 143 -1.00 0.91 -10.47
C ALA A 143 -1.01 -0.37 -11.32
N ALA A 144 -2.15 -0.75 -11.88
CA ALA A 144 -2.27 -1.92 -12.75
C ALA A 144 -1.38 -1.84 -14.00
N GLY A 145 -1.07 -0.63 -14.47
CA GLY A 145 -0.21 -0.39 -15.62
C GLY A 145 1.28 -0.53 -15.34
N PHE A 146 1.71 -0.53 -14.07
CA PHE A 146 3.13 -0.55 -13.71
C PHE A 146 3.82 -1.86 -14.08
N ILE A 147 3.09 -2.97 -14.18
CA ILE A 147 3.61 -4.25 -14.65
C ILE A 147 4.26 -4.14 -16.05
N ASN A 148 3.81 -3.21 -16.89
CA ASN A 148 4.33 -3.02 -18.25
C ASN A 148 5.78 -2.49 -18.28
N TYR A 149 6.26 -1.94 -17.16
CA TYR A 149 7.64 -1.48 -17.01
C TYR A 149 8.60 -2.60 -16.58
N PHE A 150 8.09 -3.76 -16.20
CA PHE A 150 8.93 -4.89 -15.79
C PHE A 150 9.74 -5.43 -16.98
N LYS A 151 11.05 -5.55 -16.78
CA LYS A 151 12.02 -6.04 -17.78
C LYS A 151 12.84 -7.24 -17.30
N GLY A 152 12.54 -7.70 -16.09
CA GLY A 152 13.27 -8.81 -15.46
C GLY A 152 12.92 -10.17 -16.04
N SER A 153 13.49 -11.20 -15.44
CA SER A 153 13.43 -12.57 -15.98
C SER A 153 12.24 -13.38 -15.48
N LYS A 154 11.66 -13.04 -14.32
CA LYS A 154 10.59 -13.82 -13.69
C LYS A 154 9.46 -12.97 -13.14
N LEU A 155 8.27 -13.19 -13.67
CA LEU A 155 7.02 -12.64 -13.17
C LEU A 155 6.25 -13.71 -12.39
N VAL A 156 6.00 -13.46 -11.13
CA VAL A 156 5.25 -14.36 -10.24
C VAL A 156 3.96 -13.68 -9.81
N ILE A 157 2.82 -14.35 -9.92
CA ILE A 157 1.53 -13.87 -9.44
C ILE A 157 1.03 -14.80 -8.34
N ILE A 158 0.72 -14.23 -7.17
CA ILE A 158 0.15 -14.93 -6.03
C ILE A 158 -1.19 -14.28 -5.71
N ASN A 159 -2.27 -14.84 -6.22
CA ASN A 159 -3.61 -14.28 -6.05
C ASN A 159 -4.67 -15.35 -6.10
N LYS A 160 -5.69 -15.28 -5.23
CA LYS A 160 -6.78 -16.28 -5.19
C LYS A 160 -7.62 -16.28 -6.46
N ALA A 161 -7.89 -15.09 -7.01
CA ALA A 161 -8.64 -14.92 -8.24
C ALA A 161 -7.69 -14.74 -9.43
N ALA A 162 -8.15 -15.16 -10.60
CA ALA A 162 -7.42 -14.92 -11.84
C ALA A 162 -7.27 -13.42 -12.12
N THR A 163 -6.14 -13.04 -12.72
CA THR A 163 -5.85 -11.67 -13.14
C THR A 163 -5.60 -11.58 -14.64
N SER A 164 -5.71 -10.38 -15.18
CA SER A 164 -5.41 -10.14 -16.61
C SER A 164 -3.94 -10.41 -16.98
N ALA A 165 -3.05 -10.42 -16.00
CA ALA A 165 -1.62 -10.63 -16.20
C ALA A 165 -1.18 -12.11 -16.10
N ASP A 166 -2.06 -13.02 -15.68
CA ASP A 166 -1.73 -14.44 -15.48
C ASP A 166 -1.10 -15.10 -16.72
N LYS A 167 -1.62 -14.75 -17.91
CA LYS A 167 -1.12 -15.26 -19.19
C LYS A 167 0.34 -14.89 -19.51
N ASN A 168 0.86 -13.84 -18.87
CA ASN A 168 2.22 -13.35 -19.05
C ASN A 168 3.15 -13.73 -17.90
N ALA A 169 2.63 -14.38 -16.86
CA ALA A 169 3.40 -14.79 -15.69
C ALA A 169 4.18 -16.08 -15.94
N ASP A 170 5.39 -16.15 -15.40
CA ASP A 170 6.18 -17.40 -15.37
C ASP A 170 5.63 -18.39 -14.35
N LEU A 171 5.01 -17.88 -13.28
CA LEU A 171 4.40 -18.70 -12.23
C LEU A 171 3.14 -18.00 -11.69
N VAL A 172 2.05 -18.75 -11.64
CA VAL A 172 0.78 -18.32 -11.00
C VAL A 172 0.45 -19.28 -9.85
N ILE A 173 0.24 -18.72 -8.67
CA ILE A 173 -0.15 -19.48 -7.47
C ILE A 173 -1.50 -18.95 -6.99
N SER A 174 -2.53 -19.79 -7.06
CA SER A 174 -3.91 -19.42 -6.70
C SER A 174 -4.25 -19.73 -5.23
N GLU A 175 -3.32 -19.41 -4.33
CA GLU A 175 -3.43 -19.63 -2.89
C GLU A 175 -3.33 -18.33 -2.10
N PRO A 176 -3.72 -18.32 -0.80
CA PRO A 176 -3.56 -17.15 0.05
C PRO A 176 -2.09 -16.73 0.14
N ILE A 177 -1.79 -15.47 -0.16
CA ILE A 177 -0.42 -14.94 -0.16
C ILE A 177 0.30 -15.12 1.19
N GLY A 178 -0.44 -15.04 2.30
CA GLY A 178 0.11 -15.27 3.65
C GLY A 178 0.65 -16.68 3.83
N GLU A 179 -0.01 -17.68 3.29
CA GLU A 179 0.44 -19.08 3.36
C GLU A 179 1.63 -19.31 2.42
N VAL A 180 1.56 -18.78 1.20
CA VAL A 180 2.61 -18.94 0.20
C VAL A 180 3.91 -18.29 0.66
N LEU A 181 3.90 -17.00 0.98
CA LEU A 181 5.10 -16.28 1.41
C LEU A 181 5.55 -16.70 2.82
N GLY A 182 4.61 -17.05 3.71
CA GLY A 182 4.93 -17.55 5.05
C GLY A 182 5.61 -18.91 5.05
N SER A 183 5.49 -19.71 3.99
CA SER A 183 6.15 -21.00 3.84
C SER A 183 7.56 -20.92 3.25
N LEU A 184 8.01 -19.74 2.80
CA LEU A 184 9.33 -19.55 2.22
C LEU A 184 10.42 -19.89 3.26
N LYS A 185 11.18 -20.95 2.98
CA LYS A 185 12.38 -21.27 3.73
C LYS A 185 13.56 -20.50 3.13
N THR A 186 14.18 -19.66 3.94
CA THR A 186 15.44 -19.05 3.53
C THR A 186 16.53 -20.09 3.61
N VAL A 187 16.98 -20.58 2.46
CA VAL A 187 18.16 -21.45 2.40
C VAL A 187 19.39 -20.55 2.58
N SER A 188 20.09 -20.72 3.70
CA SER A 188 21.42 -20.13 3.90
C SER A 188 22.40 -20.98 3.11
N TYR A 189 22.89 -20.50 2.00
CA TYR A 189 24.08 -21.08 1.40
C TYR A 189 25.27 -20.60 2.24
N THR A 190 25.76 -21.43 3.12
CA THR A 190 27.10 -21.29 3.69
C THR A 190 28.10 -21.70 2.58
N HIS A 191 28.81 -20.72 2.06
CA HIS A 191 30.04 -20.95 1.27
C HIS A 191 31.21 -21.11 2.20
#